data_50f35f646099b9c18f6a4588aa295224
#
_entry.id   50f35f646099b9c18f6a4588aa295224
#
_cell.length_a   1.000
_cell.length_b   1.000
_cell.length_c   1.000
_cell.angle_alpha   90.00
_cell.angle_beta   90.00
_cell.angle_gamma   90.00
#
_symmetry.space_group_name_H-M   'P 1'
#
loop_
_entity.id
_entity.type
_entity.pdbx_description
1 polymer ?
#
loop_
_entity_poly.entity_id
_entity_poly.type
_entity_poly.pdbx_seq_one_letter_code
_entity_poly.pdbx_strand_id
1 'polypeptide(L)'
;MRIIFMGTPEFAVPSLKAIAEEDKQFKTVLVVTGSDKPRRSKHAEAEPSPVKQAAVSLGLPLYETDDVTSREFADIVAAQRADVIVVAAFRILPPAVFEKAAFGAFNLHASLLPAYRGAAPINWAIIKGEHETGVTTFFLQQRVDTGNIILQEKMLIDPAENATELACRLSVLGARVVVDTLHLIASRQVAVSGQDETLVSRAPKLTRNNTRITWSQPVKCVNDFIRGLAMKPSAWTTFNGKTMKIFKASPATPSLETTSASPGTIYVENGRLYASCADGWLEVLSLQLEGRRPMESVEFLRGFRQDRQQHLFV
;
A
#
# COMPACT_ATOMS: atom_id res chain seq x y z
N MET A 1 0.75 6.86 29.46
CA MET A 1 -0.22 5.90 28.87
C MET A 1 0.50 4.69 28.35
N ARG A 2 -0.01 3.47 28.59
CA ARG A 2 0.58 2.17 28.16
C ARG A 2 0.02 1.81 26.79
N ILE A 3 0.88 1.57 25.82
CA ILE A 3 0.50 1.35 24.42
C ILE A 3 0.97 -0.02 23.95
N ILE A 4 0.09 -0.78 23.30
CA ILE A 4 0.46 -1.87 22.42
C ILE A 4 0.43 -1.33 20.99
N PHE A 5 1.52 -1.53 20.25
CA PHE A 5 1.60 -1.22 18.82
C PHE A 5 1.54 -2.49 17.98
N MET A 6 0.69 -2.52 16.96
CA MET A 6 0.54 -3.66 16.05
C MET A 6 0.73 -3.22 14.60
N GLY A 7 1.75 -3.76 13.93
CA GLY A 7 2.08 -3.42 12.55
C GLY A 7 3.07 -4.40 11.93
N THR A 8 3.19 -4.42 10.60
CA THR A 8 4.14 -5.34 9.93
C THR A 8 4.98 -4.64 8.85
N PRO A 9 4.42 -3.95 7.83
CA PRO A 9 5.19 -3.40 6.72
C PRO A 9 5.85 -2.07 7.07
N GLU A 10 6.68 -1.60 6.15
CA GLU A 10 7.41 -0.32 6.22
C GLU A 10 6.49 0.87 6.56
N PHE A 11 5.27 0.87 6.05
CA PHE A 11 4.26 1.92 6.31
C PHE A 11 4.00 2.16 7.82
N ALA A 12 4.12 1.12 8.65
CA ALA A 12 3.87 1.21 10.08
C ALA A 12 5.07 1.74 10.89
N VAL A 13 6.28 1.68 10.33
CA VAL A 13 7.52 2.01 11.04
C VAL A 13 7.57 3.46 11.53
N PRO A 14 7.23 4.49 10.73
CA PRO A 14 7.23 5.87 11.21
C PRO A 14 6.32 6.11 12.41
N SER A 15 5.13 5.48 12.45
CA SER A 15 4.23 5.57 13.59
C SER A 15 4.81 4.97 14.86
N LEU A 16 5.45 3.79 14.76
CA LEU A 16 6.13 3.17 15.91
C LEU A 16 7.24 4.06 16.46
N LYS A 17 8.07 4.62 15.57
CA LYS A 17 9.17 5.52 15.96
C LYS A 17 8.65 6.79 16.63
N ALA A 18 7.63 7.42 16.05
CA ALA A 18 7.04 8.64 16.62
C ALA A 18 6.44 8.41 18.01
N ILE A 19 5.78 7.26 18.25
CA ILE A 19 5.30 6.89 19.59
C ILE A 19 6.47 6.70 20.56
N ALA A 20 7.56 6.06 20.12
CA ALA A 20 8.73 5.81 20.96
C ALA A 20 9.50 7.10 21.32
N GLU A 21 9.46 8.13 20.47
CA GLU A 21 10.04 9.45 20.75
C GLU A 21 9.28 10.21 21.85
N GLU A 22 7.99 9.92 22.05
CA GLU A 22 7.13 10.48 23.09
C GLU A 22 7.17 9.67 24.41
N ASP A 23 8.30 9.06 24.74
CA ASP A 23 8.50 8.08 25.83
C ASP A 23 8.05 8.55 27.21
N LYS A 24 8.09 9.88 27.46
CA LYS A 24 7.63 10.49 28.73
C LYS A 24 6.13 10.40 28.92
N GLN A 25 5.34 10.37 27.85
CA GLN A 25 3.88 10.31 27.89
C GLN A 25 3.35 8.92 27.50
N PHE A 26 3.99 8.27 26.53
CA PHE A 26 3.52 7.04 25.91
C PHE A 26 4.57 5.92 26.08
N LYS A 27 4.25 4.95 26.94
CA LYS A 27 5.11 3.77 27.12
C LYS A 27 4.65 2.65 26.20
N THR A 28 5.40 2.33 25.17
CA THR A 28 5.19 1.13 24.35
C THR A 28 5.53 -0.11 25.20
N VAL A 29 4.50 -0.87 25.57
CA VAL A 29 4.65 -2.06 26.45
C VAL A 29 4.76 -3.35 25.65
N LEU A 30 4.32 -3.35 24.41
CA LEU A 30 4.45 -4.47 23.47
C LEU A 30 4.36 -3.98 22.03
N VAL A 31 5.24 -4.47 21.18
CA VAL A 31 5.12 -4.38 19.73
C VAL A 31 4.73 -5.75 19.20
N VAL A 32 3.68 -5.81 18.37
CA VAL A 32 3.23 -7.05 17.72
C VAL A 32 3.43 -6.95 16.22
N THR A 33 4.03 -7.97 15.63
CA THR A 33 4.25 -8.06 14.19
C THR A 33 4.00 -9.46 13.64
N GLY A 34 3.88 -9.60 12.33
CA GLY A 34 3.83 -10.91 11.69
C GLY A 34 5.19 -11.62 11.76
N SER A 35 5.15 -12.94 11.69
CA SER A 35 6.37 -13.77 11.69
C SER A 35 7.28 -13.47 10.52
N ASP A 36 8.56 -13.73 10.68
CA ASP A 36 9.57 -13.58 9.63
C ASP A 36 9.21 -14.41 8.40
N LYS A 37 9.38 -13.82 7.23
CA LYS A 37 9.04 -14.50 5.98
C LYS A 37 10.24 -15.25 5.41
N PRO A 38 10.07 -16.54 5.05
CA PRO A 38 11.14 -17.29 4.41
C PRO A 38 11.52 -16.61 3.08
N ARG A 39 12.82 -16.45 2.85
CA ARG A 39 13.32 -15.99 1.55
C ARG A 39 13.15 -17.10 0.51
N ARG A 40 13.07 -16.71 -0.78
CA ARG A 40 12.93 -17.66 -1.91
C ARG A 40 14.10 -18.64 -2.05
N SER A 41 15.26 -18.36 -1.46
CA SER A 41 16.40 -19.26 -1.45
C SER A 41 16.36 -20.15 -0.22
N LYS A 42 16.50 -21.48 -0.40
CA LYS A 42 16.52 -22.49 0.69
C LYS A 42 17.64 -22.28 1.74
N HIS A 43 18.64 -21.46 1.44
CA HIS A 43 19.80 -21.20 2.29
C HIS A 43 19.86 -19.78 2.85
N ALA A 44 18.85 -18.94 2.58
CA ALA A 44 18.80 -17.58 3.11
C ALA A 44 17.98 -17.55 4.41
N GLU A 45 18.52 -16.90 5.44
CA GLU A 45 17.79 -16.62 6.68
C GLU A 45 16.48 -15.88 6.37
N ALA A 46 15.46 -16.12 7.20
CA ALA A 46 14.18 -15.43 7.09
C ALA A 46 14.39 -13.91 7.22
N GLU A 47 13.67 -13.14 6.42
CA GLU A 47 13.77 -11.68 6.46
C GLU A 47 12.84 -11.12 7.52
N PRO A 48 13.39 -10.45 8.56
CA PRO A 48 12.57 -9.87 9.61
C PRO A 48 11.67 -8.77 9.05
N SER A 49 10.46 -8.64 9.62
CA SER A 49 9.56 -7.57 9.21
C SER A 49 10.17 -6.20 9.51
N PRO A 50 9.85 -5.13 8.73
CA PRO A 50 10.31 -3.76 9.02
C PRO A 50 9.97 -3.30 10.43
N VAL A 51 8.78 -3.64 10.95
CA VAL A 51 8.38 -3.31 12.32
C VAL A 51 9.22 -4.08 13.35
N LYS A 52 9.56 -5.36 13.09
CA LYS A 52 10.49 -6.12 13.96
C LYS A 52 11.85 -5.45 14.04
N GLN A 53 12.42 -5.09 12.88
CA GLN A 53 13.71 -4.40 12.83
C GLN A 53 13.69 -3.09 13.63
N ALA A 54 12.64 -2.30 13.47
CA ALA A 54 12.47 -1.05 14.20
C ALA A 54 12.31 -1.30 15.72
N ALA A 55 11.49 -2.26 16.13
CA ALA A 55 11.28 -2.58 17.55
C ALA A 55 12.59 -3.04 18.23
N VAL A 56 13.35 -3.90 17.57
CA VAL A 56 14.67 -4.34 18.07
C VAL A 56 15.65 -3.15 18.19
N SER A 57 15.71 -2.28 17.17
CA SER A 57 16.59 -1.11 17.19
C SER A 57 16.23 -0.10 18.31
N LEU A 58 14.97 -0.05 18.69
CA LEU A 58 14.45 0.81 19.77
C LEU A 58 14.45 0.14 21.14
N GLY A 59 14.87 -1.13 21.23
CA GLY A 59 14.85 -1.89 22.49
C GLY A 59 13.46 -2.17 23.06
N LEU A 60 12.43 -2.22 22.19
CA LEU A 60 11.04 -2.41 22.61
C LEU A 60 10.68 -3.89 22.74
N PRO A 61 9.82 -4.25 23.71
CA PRO A 61 9.30 -5.61 23.82
C PRO A 61 8.58 -6.03 22.55
N LEU A 62 8.89 -7.23 22.03
CA LEU A 62 8.39 -7.72 20.75
C LEU A 62 7.68 -9.07 20.92
N TYR A 63 6.56 -9.24 20.21
CA TYR A 63 5.86 -10.50 20.01
C TYR A 63 5.53 -10.73 18.55
N GLU A 64 5.83 -11.92 18.05
CA GLU A 64 5.56 -12.30 16.66
C GLU A 64 4.41 -13.30 16.61
N THR A 65 3.41 -13.04 15.75
CA THR A 65 2.31 -13.98 15.55
C THR A 65 1.73 -13.88 14.15
N ASP A 66 1.34 -15.02 13.63
CA ASP A 66 0.53 -15.15 12.43
C ASP A 66 -0.93 -15.51 12.74
N ASP A 67 -1.22 -15.91 13.98
CA ASP A 67 -2.57 -16.19 14.46
C ASP A 67 -3.01 -15.18 15.54
N VAL A 68 -3.71 -14.14 15.08
CA VAL A 68 -4.31 -13.11 15.95
C VAL A 68 -5.64 -13.55 16.56
N THR A 69 -6.13 -14.75 16.24
CA THR A 69 -7.41 -15.28 16.72
C THR A 69 -7.25 -16.24 17.90
N SER A 70 -6.02 -16.67 18.21
CA SER A 70 -5.74 -17.59 19.28
C SER A 70 -6.06 -16.99 20.65
N ARG A 71 -6.50 -17.84 21.57
CA ARG A 71 -6.73 -17.45 22.97
C ARG A 71 -5.42 -17.03 23.65
N GLU A 72 -4.33 -17.72 23.34
CA GLU A 72 -3.00 -17.39 23.86
C GLU A 72 -2.62 -15.94 23.54
N PHE A 73 -2.82 -15.51 22.27
CA PHE A 73 -2.54 -14.14 21.87
C PHE A 73 -3.42 -13.13 22.62
N ALA A 74 -4.72 -13.43 22.78
CA ALA A 74 -5.62 -12.55 23.53
C ALA A 74 -5.19 -12.43 25.01
N ASP A 75 -4.72 -13.52 25.62
CA ASP A 75 -4.22 -13.54 27.00
C ASP A 75 -2.90 -12.74 27.13
N ILE A 76 -1.98 -12.86 26.17
CA ILE A 76 -0.75 -12.05 26.10
C ILE A 76 -1.08 -10.57 26.04
N VAL A 77 -2.02 -10.17 25.16
CA VAL A 77 -2.46 -8.77 25.03
C VAL A 77 -3.08 -8.27 26.33
N ALA A 78 -3.96 -9.06 26.96
CA ALA A 78 -4.61 -8.72 28.23
C ALA A 78 -3.61 -8.53 29.36
N ALA A 79 -2.57 -9.38 29.44
CA ALA A 79 -1.52 -9.30 30.45
C ALA A 79 -0.73 -7.98 30.42
N GLN A 80 -0.71 -7.29 29.26
CA GLN A 80 -0.02 -6.00 29.13
C GLN A 80 -0.75 -4.87 29.87
N ARG A 81 -2.04 -5.01 30.17
CA ARG A 81 -2.88 -3.94 30.77
C ARG A 81 -2.70 -2.63 30.03
N ALA A 82 -2.81 -2.67 28.71
CA ALA A 82 -2.64 -1.50 27.86
C ALA A 82 -3.81 -0.54 28.02
N ASP A 83 -3.51 0.75 27.94
CA ASP A 83 -4.53 1.78 27.87
C ASP A 83 -5.12 1.86 26.46
N VAL A 84 -4.26 1.76 25.43
CA VAL A 84 -4.64 1.86 24.00
C VAL A 84 -3.89 0.83 23.18
N ILE A 85 -4.55 0.28 22.17
CA ILE A 85 -3.92 -0.49 21.10
C ILE A 85 -3.90 0.37 19.83
N VAL A 86 -2.70 0.58 19.28
CA VAL A 86 -2.47 1.26 18.00
C VAL A 86 -2.24 0.23 16.92
N VAL A 87 -3.01 0.29 15.84
CA VAL A 87 -2.88 -0.63 14.71
C VAL A 87 -2.50 0.17 13.46
N ALA A 88 -1.46 -0.24 12.75
CA ALA A 88 -1.04 0.35 11.48
C ALA A 88 -0.63 -0.76 10.51
N ALA A 89 -1.38 -0.93 9.43
CA ALA A 89 -1.11 -1.96 8.41
C ALA A 89 -0.84 -3.35 9.01
N PHE A 90 -1.78 -3.84 9.76
CA PHE A 90 -1.74 -5.15 10.42
C PHE A 90 -2.91 -6.03 9.99
N ARG A 91 -3.06 -7.19 10.62
CA ARG A 91 -4.16 -8.12 10.38
C ARG A 91 -5.45 -7.62 11.02
N ILE A 92 -6.58 -8.10 10.53
CA ILE A 92 -7.88 -7.86 11.17
C ILE A 92 -7.87 -8.51 12.55
N LEU A 93 -8.09 -7.70 13.57
CA LEU A 93 -8.13 -8.15 14.96
C LEU A 93 -9.56 -8.55 15.36
N PRO A 94 -9.74 -9.66 16.08
CA PRO A 94 -11.02 -10.02 16.65
C PRO A 94 -11.35 -9.14 17.88
N PRO A 95 -12.65 -8.98 18.25
CA PRO A 95 -13.07 -8.25 19.44
C PRO A 95 -12.36 -8.71 20.72
N ALA A 96 -12.14 -10.05 20.86
CA ALA A 96 -11.44 -10.63 21.99
C ALA A 96 -10.03 -10.06 22.21
N VAL A 97 -9.42 -9.43 21.22
CA VAL A 97 -8.11 -8.79 21.30
C VAL A 97 -8.24 -7.28 21.43
N PHE A 98 -8.95 -6.60 20.52
CA PHE A 98 -8.96 -5.14 20.50
C PHE A 98 -9.76 -4.50 21.66
N GLU A 99 -10.67 -5.23 22.29
CA GLU A 99 -11.42 -4.79 23.48
C GLU A 99 -10.63 -4.94 24.80
N LYS A 100 -9.38 -5.43 24.76
CA LYS A 100 -8.56 -5.58 25.97
C LYS A 100 -7.93 -4.29 26.46
N ALA A 101 -7.90 -3.23 25.67
CA ALA A 101 -7.36 -1.95 26.08
C ALA A 101 -8.42 -1.05 26.72
N ALA A 102 -8.03 -0.32 27.77
CA ALA A 102 -8.94 0.49 28.60
C ALA A 102 -9.67 1.59 27.81
N PHE A 103 -8.98 2.22 26.85
CA PHE A 103 -9.54 3.26 25.96
C PHE A 103 -9.79 2.72 24.54
N GLY A 104 -9.76 1.40 24.35
CA GLY A 104 -10.00 0.73 23.08
C GLY A 104 -8.79 0.67 22.18
N ALA A 105 -9.06 0.35 20.92
CA ALA A 105 -8.06 0.23 19.88
C ALA A 105 -8.43 1.13 18.70
N PHE A 106 -7.44 1.74 18.05
CA PHE A 106 -7.66 2.49 16.81
C PHE A 106 -6.69 2.04 15.71
N ASN A 107 -7.11 2.23 14.47
CA ASN A 107 -6.30 1.94 13.29
C ASN A 107 -5.95 3.22 12.55
N LEU A 108 -4.73 3.25 12.00
CA LEU A 108 -4.30 4.20 10.99
C LEU A 108 -4.61 3.62 9.61
N HIS A 109 -5.56 4.22 8.90
CA HIS A 109 -5.95 3.86 7.54
C HIS A 109 -5.44 4.88 6.53
N ALA A 110 -4.89 4.40 5.42
CA ALA A 110 -4.24 5.25 4.42
C ALA A 110 -5.23 5.74 3.35
N SER A 111 -6.37 6.29 3.78
CA SER A 111 -7.32 7.03 2.95
C SER A 111 -8.14 7.99 3.79
N LEU A 112 -8.94 8.82 3.14
CA LEU A 112 -9.98 9.65 3.76
C LEU A 112 -11.26 8.81 3.88
N LEU A 113 -11.42 8.07 4.99
CA LEU A 113 -12.64 7.29 5.23
C LEU A 113 -13.89 8.19 5.19
N PRO A 114 -15.01 7.70 4.66
CA PRO A 114 -15.33 6.32 4.31
C PRO A 114 -14.87 5.87 2.91
N ALA A 115 -14.15 6.71 2.17
CA ALA A 115 -13.60 6.31 0.87
C ALA A 115 -12.45 5.31 1.03
N TYR A 116 -12.39 4.34 0.09
CA TYR A 116 -11.30 3.35 -0.01
C TYR A 116 -11.17 2.45 1.22
N ARG A 117 -12.28 2.00 1.84
CA ARG A 117 -12.23 0.93 2.85
C ARG A 117 -11.63 -0.34 2.26
N GLY A 118 -10.68 -0.98 2.95
CA GLY A 118 -10.10 -2.27 2.56
C GLY A 118 -8.59 -2.32 2.53
N ALA A 119 -8.05 -3.29 1.77
CA ALA A 119 -6.67 -3.75 1.92
C ALA A 119 -5.62 -2.92 1.16
N ALA A 120 -6.00 -2.08 0.17
CA ALA A 120 -5.05 -1.39 -0.70
C ALA A 120 -5.46 0.07 -1.03
N PRO A 121 -5.82 0.90 -0.01
CA PRO A 121 -6.35 2.25 -0.26
C PRO A 121 -5.42 3.14 -1.07
N ILE A 122 -4.12 3.15 -0.78
CA ILE A 122 -3.11 3.94 -1.48
C ILE A 122 -3.08 3.63 -2.97
N ASN A 123 -3.03 2.34 -3.31
CA ASN A 123 -3.00 1.89 -4.70
C ASN A 123 -4.27 2.31 -5.44
N TRP A 124 -5.44 2.07 -4.83
CA TRP A 124 -6.70 2.35 -5.49
C TRP A 124 -6.98 3.84 -5.65
N ALA A 125 -6.52 4.69 -4.76
CA ALA A 125 -6.60 6.14 -4.93
C ALA A 125 -5.88 6.58 -6.22
N ILE A 126 -4.65 6.10 -6.45
CA ILE A 126 -3.91 6.39 -7.68
C ILE A 126 -4.57 5.77 -8.91
N ILE A 127 -4.94 4.48 -8.85
CA ILE A 127 -5.60 3.75 -9.96
C ILE A 127 -6.88 4.45 -10.42
N LYS A 128 -7.61 5.05 -9.47
CA LYS A 128 -8.84 5.81 -9.77
C LYS A 128 -8.58 7.23 -10.24
N GLY A 129 -7.32 7.67 -10.27
CA GLY A 129 -6.92 9.00 -10.75
C GLY A 129 -7.28 10.12 -9.79
N GLU A 130 -7.39 9.82 -8.49
CA GLU A 130 -7.62 10.84 -7.46
C GLU A 130 -6.49 11.85 -7.43
N HIS A 131 -6.84 13.09 -7.12
CA HIS A 131 -5.87 14.18 -6.94
C HIS A 131 -5.54 14.43 -5.47
N GLU A 132 -6.36 13.91 -4.57
CA GLU A 132 -6.24 14.04 -3.13
C GLU A 132 -6.50 12.69 -2.47
N THR A 133 -5.77 12.40 -1.41
CA THR A 133 -5.98 11.29 -0.49
C THR A 133 -5.66 11.76 0.93
N GLY A 134 -5.37 10.85 1.84
CA GLY A 134 -4.97 11.20 3.20
C GLY A 134 -4.85 10.00 4.09
N VAL A 135 -4.90 10.28 5.39
CA VAL A 135 -4.91 9.27 6.43
C VAL A 135 -6.06 9.51 7.39
N THR A 136 -6.58 8.44 7.95
CA THR A 136 -7.66 8.47 8.95
C THR A 136 -7.28 7.61 10.14
N THR A 137 -7.38 8.14 11.35
CA THR A 137 -7.43 7.31 12.57
C THR A 137 -8.89 7.12 12.98
N PHE A 138 -9.26 5.88 13.32
CA PHE A 138 -10.62 5.53 13.71
C PHE A 138 -10.61 4.38 14.73
N PHE A 139 -11.58 4.35 15.64
CA PHE A 139 -11.71 3.25 16.59
C PHE A 139 -12.10 1.95 15.91
N LEU A 140 -11.49 0.83 16.32
CA LEU A 140 -11.83 -0.47 15.80
C LEU A 140 -13.23 -0.89 16.24
N GLN A 141 -13.94 -1.52 15.33
CA GLN A 141 -15.24 -2.15 15.53
C GLN A 141 -15.25 -3.53 14.86
N GLN A 142 -16.29 -4.32 15.12
CA GLN A 142 -16.41 -5.67 14.56
C GLN A 142 -16.40 -5.69 13.02
N ARG A 143 -17.03 -4.69 12.36
CA ARG A 143 -16.96 -4.53 10.91
C ARG A 143 -15.68 -3.76 10.55
N VAL A 144 -14.97 -4.29 9.55
CA VAL A 144 -13.69 -3.71 9.10
C VAL A 144 -13.89 -2.30 8.55
N ASP A 145 -13.04 -1.37 8.97
CA ASP A 145 -12.95 0.03 8.53
C ASP A 145 -14.25 0.85 8.67
N THR A 146 -15.13 0.47 9.61
CA THR A 146 -16.42 1.16 9.81
C THR A 146 -16.52 1.95 11.12
N GLY A 147 -15.50 1.91 11.96
CA GLY A 147 -15.49 2.58 13.23
C GLY A 147 -15.52 4.10 13.13
N ASN A 148 -15.87 4.74 14.25
CA ASN A 148 -15.95 6.20 14.31
C ASN A 148 -14.57 6.82 14.09
N ILE A 149 -14.54 7.85 13.25
CA ILE A 149 -13.33 8.61 12.89
C ILE A 149 -12.92 9.47 14.09
N ILE A 150 -11.61 9.47 14.38
CA ILE A 150 -11.00 10.31 15.40
C ILE A 150 -10.34 11.53 14.73
N LEU A 151 -9.42 11.30 13.81
CA LEU A 151 -8.76 12.34 13.03
C LEU A 151 -8.64 11.95 11.56
N GLN A 152 -8.64 12.98 10.71
CA GLN A 152 -8.33 12.85 9.28
C GLN A 152 -7.39 13.97 8.86
N GLU A 153 -6.44 13.63 8.02
CA GLU A 153 -5.52 14.61 7.44
C GLU A 153 -5.39 14.34 5.94
N LYS A 154 -5.54 15.41 5.15
CA LYS A 154 -5.51 15.35 3.68
C LYS A 154 -4.10 15.52 3.12
N MET A 155 -3.86 14.95 1.94
CA MET A 155 -2.63 15.09 1.18
C MET A 155 -2.90 15.06 -0.32
N LEU A 156 -2.30 15.97 -1.07
CA LEU A 156 -2.35 15.95 -2.53
C LEU A 156 -1.49 14.80 -3.08
N ILE A 157 -1.98 14.15 -4.13
CA ILE A 157 -1.25 13.14 -4.90
C ILE A 157 -0.52 13.87 -6.03
N ASP A 158 0.81 13.72 -6.10
CA ASP A 158 1.57 14.25 -7.22
C ASP A 158 1.22 13.46 -8.50
N PRO A 159 0.95 14.14 -9.63
CA PRO A 159 0.62 13.47 -10.90
C PRO A 159 1.68 12.47 -11.37
N ALA A 160 2.93 12.65 -11.00
CA ALA A 160 4.05 11.80 -11.41
C ALA A 160 4.41 10.71 -10.38
N GLU A 161 3.93 10.82 -9.12
CA GLU A 161 4.29 9.84 -8.09
C GLU A 161 3.59 8.50 -8.27
N ASN A 162 4.26 7.45 -7.82
CA ASN A 162 3.73 6.10 -7.79
C ASN A 162 3.26 5.70 -6.38
N ALA A 163 2.62 4.52 -6.28
CA ALA A 163 2.06 4.05 -5.00
C ALA A 163 3.11 3.87 -3.90
N THR A 164 4.35 3.55 -4.22
CA THR A 164 5.43 3.40 -3.23
C THR A 164 5.85 4.76 -2.67
N GLU A 165 5.98 5.76 -3.53
CA GLU A 165 6.33 7.14 -3.15
C GLU A 165 5.21 7.77 -2.31
N LEU A 166 3.95 7.62 -2.73
CA LEU A 166 2.79 8.08 -1.97
C LEU A 166 2.69 7.37 -0.61
N ALA A 167 2.94 6.05 -0.55
CA ALA A 167 2.93 5.30 0.70
C ALA A 167 3.97 5.83 1.70
N CYS A 168 5.16 6.19 1.22
CA CYS A 168 6.21 6.78 2.04
C CYS A 168 5.75 8.13 2.63
N ARG A 169 5.17 9.02 1.82
CA ARG A 169 4.65 10.31 2.28
C ARG A 169 3.49 10.16 3.27
N LEU A 170 2.54 9.27 2.98
CA LEU A 170 1.40 8.99 3.86
C LEU A 170 1.83 8.33 5.17
N SER A 171 2.89 7.53 5.18
CA SER A 171 3.40 6.93 6.42
C SER A 171 3.96 7.97 7.39
N VAL A 172 4.63 9.00 6.88
CA VAL A 172 5.14 10.13 7.68
C VAL A 172 4.00 11.00 8.20
N LEU A 173 3.02 11.33 7.32
CA LEU A 173 1.81 12.04 7.73
C LEU A 173 1.04 11.25 8.79
N GLY A 174 0.87 9.94 8.57
CA GLY A 174 0.16 9.04 9.49
C GLY A 174 0.84 8.93 10.85
N ALA A 175 2.16 8.98 10.91
CA ALA A 175 2.90 8.96 12.17
C ALA A 175 2.52 10.16 13.06
N ARG A 176 2.45 11.37 12.49
CA ARG A 176 2.00 12.56 13.19
C ARG A 176 0.56 12.40 13.68
N VAL A 177 -0.36 12.00 12.79
CA VAL A 177 -1.78 11.84 13.12
C VAL A 177 -2.01 10.76 14.20
N VAL A 178 -1.18 9.71 14.25
CA VAL A 178 -1.20 8.70 15.32
C VAL A 178 -0.82 9.33 16.67
N VAL A 179 0.23 10.13 16.73
CA VAL A 179 0.64 10.82 17.96
C VAL A 179 -0.43 11.82 18.40
N ASP A 180 -0.96 12.62 17.49
CA ASP A 180 -2.05 13.57 17.78
C ASP A 180 -3.30 12.83 18.32
N THR A 181 -3.64 11.67 17.73
CA THR A 181 -4.72 10.81 18.22
C THR A 181 -4.47 10.32 19.64
N LEU A 182 -3.25 9.92 19.97
CA LEU A 182 -2.88 9.48 21.31
C LEU A 182 -2.98 10.62 22.33
N HIS A 183 -2.59 11.83 21.96
CA HIS A 183 -2.77 13.02 22.83
C HIS A 183 -4.24 13.32 23.10
N LEU A 184 -5.11 13.24 22.08
CA LEU A 184 -6.56 13.42 22.26
C LEU A 184 -7.14 12.36 23.21
N ILE A 185 -6.74 11.10 23.06
CA ILE A 185 -7.18 10.01 23.94
C ILE A 185 -6.68 10.23 25.37
N ALA A 186 -5.41 10.60 25.56
CA ALA A 186 -4.82 10.84 26.86
C ALA A 186 -5.48 12.00 27.60
N SER A 187 -5.83 13.07 26.90
CA SER A 187 -6.53 14.25 27.46
C SER A 187 -8.05 14.04 27.60
N ARG A 188 -8.59 12.91 27.14
CA ARG A 188 -10.05 12.63 27.08
C ARG A 188 -10.85 13.66 26.26
N GLN A 189 -10.22 14.24 25.24
CA GLN A 189 -10.81 15.25 24.37
C GLN A 189 -11.18 14.70 22.99
N VAL A 190 -11.35 13.39 22.89
CA VAL A 190 -11.71 12.73 21.62
C VAL A 190 -13.14 13.10 21.24
N ALA A 191 -13.28 13.81 20.12
CA ALA A 191 -14.56 14.01 19.43
C ALA A 191 -14.60 13.04 18.24
N VAL A 192 -15.51 12.07 18.26
CA VAL A 192 -15.63 11.11 17.17
C VAL A 192 -16.75 11.48 16.21
N SER A 193 -16.55 11.23 14.92
CA SER A 193 -17.59 11.36 13.89
C SER A 193 -17.93 10.00 13.28
N GLY A 194 -19.22 9.76 13.03
CA GLY A 194 -19.66 8.58 12.27
C GLY A 194 -19.25 8.69 10.81
N GLN A 195 -19.09 7.56 10.16
CA GLN A 195 -18.84 7.51 8.71
C GLN A 195 -20.15 7.57 7.92
N ASP A 196 -20.20 8.41 6.88
CA ASP A 196 -21.35 8.48 5.97
C ASP A 196 -21.31 7.29 5.01
N GLU A 197 -22.25 6.36 5.17
CA GLU A 197 -22.34 5.14 4.36
C GLU A 197 -22.63 5.42 2.87
N THR A 198 -23.13 6.61 2.50
CA THR A 198 -23.38 7.00 1.11
C THR A 198 -22.09 7.32 0.33
N LEU A 199 -21.02 7.66 1.04
CA LEU A 199 -19.72 8.04 0.48
C LEU A 199 -18.71 6.87 0.47
N VAL A 200 -19.16 5.67 0.83
CA VAL A 200 -18.28 4.50 0.91
C VAL A 200 -17.78 4.08 -0.48
N SER A 201 -16.47 3.96 -0.62
CA SER A 201 -15.86 3.23 -1.72
C SER A 201 -14.93 2.12 -1.20
N ARG A 202 -14.61 1.15 -2.07
CA ARG A 202 -13.84 -0.03 -1.69
C ARG A 202 -12.45 -0.04 -2.31
N ALA A 203 -11.47 -0.49 -1.53
CA ALA A 203 -10.10 -0.74 -1.95
C ALA A 203 -9.74 -2.23 -1.76
N PRO A 204 -10.21 -3.12 -2.65
CA PRO A 204 -10.02 -4.55 -2.50
C PRO A 204 -8.55 -4.93 -2.57
N LYS A 205 -8.23 -6.09 -2.00
CA LYS A 205 -6.88 -6.67 -2.07
C LYS A 205 -6.43 -6.82 -3.51
N LEU A 206 -5.19 -6.40 -3.78
CA LEU A 206 -4.56 -6.58 -5.09
C LEU A 206 -4.15 -8.05 -5.27
N THR A 207 -4.58 -8.60 -6.39
CA THR A 207 -4.35 -10.00 -6.78
C THR A 207 -3.85 -10.05 -8.22
N ARG A 208 -3.34 -11.19 -8.66
CA ARG A 208 -2.94 -11.35 -10.06
C ARG A 208 -4.06 -10.97 -11.04
N ASN A 209 -5.30 -11.30 -10.71
CA ASN A 209 -6.43 -11.08 -11.63
C ASN A 209 -6.77 -9.59 -11.82
N ASN A 210 -6.67 -8.77 -10.77
CA ASN A 210 -7.01 -7.34 -10.83
C ASN A 210 -5.79 -6.43 -11.02
N THR A 211 -4.62 -7.01 -11.37
CA THR A 211 -3.39 -6.25 -11.69
C THR A 211 -2.94 -6.44 -13.14
N ARG A 212 -3.78 -7.07 -13.98
CA ARG A 212 -3.56 -7.17 -15.43
C ARG A 212 -3.94 -5.86 -16.11
N ILE A 213 -3.08 -5.36 -16.99
CA ILE A 213 -3.32 -4.13 -17.75
C ILE A 213 -4.44 -4.36 -18.78
N THR A 214 -5.37 -3.43 -18.85
CA THR A 214 -6.43 -3.38 -19.86
C THR A 214 -6.11 -2.24 -20.84
N TRP A 215 -5.45 -2.57 -21.93
CA TRP A 215 -4.97 -1.61 -22.91
C TRP A 215 -6.08 -0.83 -23.64
N SER A 216 -7.30 -1.36 -23.67
CA SER A 216 -8.48 -0.68 -24.23
C SER A 216 -9.04 0.45 -23.36
N GLN A 217 -8.38 0.79 -22.26
CA GLN A 217 -8.68 1.98 -21.46
C GLN A 217 -7.94 3.21 -22.01
N PRO A 218 -8.40 4.43 -21.66
CA PRO A 218 -7.68 5.67 -21.98
C PRO A 218 -6.24 5.69 -21.46
N VAL A 219 -5.34 6.38 -22.15
CA VAL A 219 -3.92 6.53 -21.76
C VAL A 219 -3.75 6.92 -20.31
N LYS A 220 -4.53 7.91 -19.83
CA LYS A 220 -4.48 8.35 -18.43
C LYS A 220 -4.80 7.21 -17.48
N CYS A 221 -5.85 6.44 -17.76
CA CYS A 221 -6.27 5.33 -16.89
C CYS A 221 -5.21 4.20 -16.84
N VAL A 222 -4.61 3.87 -17.99
CA VAL A 222 -3.55 2.85 -18.04
C VAL A 222 -2.29 3.33 -17.31
N ASN A 223 -1.92 4.60 -17.48
CA ASN A 223 -0.80 5.18 -16.76
C ASN A 223 -1.02 5.20 -15.24
N ASP A 224 -2.20 5.64 -14.79
CA ASP A 224 -2.58 5.66 -13.38
C ASP A 224 -2.61 4.23 -12.80
N PHE A 225 -3.07 3.26 -13.59
CA PHE A 225 -3.05 1.85 -13.21
C PHE A 225 -1.61 1.33 -13.01
N ILE A 226 -0.70 1.64 -13.94
CA ILE A 226 0.71 1.22 -13.84
C ILE A 226 1.37 1.85 -12.62
N ARG A 227 1.28 3.18 -12.44
CA ARG A 227 1.91 3.88 -11.31
C ARG A 227 1.26 3.54 -9.97
N GLY A 228 -0.05 3.25 -9.95
CA GLY A 228 -0.76 2.79 -8.76
C GLY A 228 -0.39 1.38 -8.32
N LEU A 229 0.27 0.58 -9.17
CA LEU A 229 0.74 -0.78 -8.88
C LEU A 229 2.26 -0.90 -8.74
N ALA A 230 3.01 0.17 -8.99
CA ALA A 230 4.46 0.18 -8.85
C ALA A 230 4.86 0.13 -7.36
N MET A 231 5.84 -0.60 -6.96
CA MET A 231 6.63 -1.65 -7.58
C MET A 231 6.05 -3.04 -7.29
N LYS A 232 5.20 -3.18 -6.28
CA LYS A 232 4.51 -4.42 -5.87
C LYS A 232 3.04 -4.12 -5.61
N PRO A 233 2.13 -4.93 -6.19
CA PRO A 233 2.35 -6.18 -6.91
C PRO A 233 2.83 -6.05 -8.37
N SER A 234 2.93 -4.84 -8.93
CA SER A 234 3.21 -4.46 -10.32
C SER A 234 2.06 -4.77 -11.30
N ALA A 235 1.84 -3.83 -12.23
CA ALA A 235 0.98 -4.04 -13.39
C ALA A 235 1.64 -5.07 -14.34
N TRP A 236 0.84 -5.91 -14.98
CA TRP A 236 1.36 -6.92 -15.88
C TRP A 236 0.48 -7.10 -17.12
N THR A 237 1.11 -7.56 -18.18
CA THR A 237 0.50 -7.95 -19.44
C THR A 237 1.17 -9.20 -19.99
N THR A 238 0.73 -9.71 -21.13
CA THR A 238 1.38 -10.82 -21.83
C THR A 238 2.07 -10.31 -23.07
N PHE A 239 3.30 -10.74 -23.30
CA PHE A 239 4.10 -10.46 -24.47
C PHE A 239 4.69 -11.76 -25.01
N ASN A 240 4.37 -12.13 -26.26
CA ASN A 240 4.81 -13.38 -26.89
C ASN A 240 4.60 -14.61 -25.98
N GLY A 241 3.43 -14.74 -25.35
CA GLY A 241 3.06 -15.83 -24.46
C GLY A 241 3.72 -15.81 -23.06
N LYS A 242 4.58 -14.82 -22.77
CA LYS A 242 5.26 -14.66 -21.47
C LYS A 242 4.67 -13.49 -20.68
N THR A 243 4.68 -13.59 -19.36
CA THR A 243 4.31 -12.48 -18.50
C THR A 243 5.33 -11.34 -18.61
N MET A 244 4.86 -10.12 -18.85
CA MET A 244 5.66 -8.91 -18.76
C MET A 244 5.07 -7.99 -17.71
N LYS A 245 5.88 -7.59 -16.75
CA LYS A 245 5.52 -6.55 -15.77
C LYS A 245 5.96 -5.20 -16.29
N ILE A 246 5.13 -4.18 -16.06
CA ILE A 246 5.44 -2.79 -16.40
C ILE A 246 5.46 -2.00 -15.09
N PHE A 247 6.59 -1.34 -14.82
CA PHE A 247 6.80 -0.60 -13.57
C PHE A 247 6.63 0.90 -13.75
N LYS A 248 6.97 1.40 -14.96
CA LYS A 248 6.89 2.82 -15.26
C LYS A 248 6.52 3.04 -16.70
N ALA A 249 5.60 3.95 -16.93
CA ALA A 249 5.19 4.41 -18.26
C ALA A 249 4.91 5.92 -18.21
N SER A 250 4.77 6.55 -19.36
CA SER A 250 4.41 7.96 -19.48
C SER A 250 3.53 8.17 -20.72
N PRO A 251 2.52 9.03 -20.67
CA PRO A 251 1.81 9.46 -21.89
C PRO A 251 2.80 10.00 -22.91
N ALA A 252 2.63 9.63 -24.18
CA ALA A 252 3.54 10.01 -25.25
C ALA A 252 2.80 10.11 -26.59
N THR A 253 3.42 10.83 -27.53
CA THR A 253 2.94 10.94 -28.91
C THR A 253 4.10 10.57 -29.82
N PRO A 254 4.14 9.31 -30.34
CA PRO A 254 5.12 8.94 -31.36
C PRO A 254 4.88 9.71 -32.65
N SER A 255 5.91 9.82 -33.52
CA SER A 255 5.82 10.55 -34.76
C SER A 255 4.94 9.86 -35.81
N LEU A 256 4.50 8.65 -35.56
CA LEU A 256 3.64 7.90 -36.47
C LEU A 256 2.18 8.45 -36.42
N GLU A 257 1.66 8.91 -37.52
CA GLU A 257 0.25 9.33 -37.70
C GLU A 257 -0.73 8.13 -37.67
N THR A 258 -0.57 7.19 -36.75
CA THR A 258 -1.47 6.05 -36.68
C THR A 258 -2.55 6.27 -35.62
N THR A 259 -3.62 6.94 -36.05
CA THR A 259 -4.87 7.11 -35.27
C THR A 259 -5.69 5.83 -35.12
N SER A 260 -5.27 4.66 -35.64
CA SER A 260 -6.07 3.44 -35.72
C SER A 260 -5.36 2.17 -35.25
N ALA A 261 -4.36 2.27 -34.38
CA ALA A 261 -3.72 1.06 -33.83
C ALA A 261 -4.65 0.37 -32.83
N SER A 262 -4.80 -0.97 -32.91
CA SER A 262 -5.54 -1.73 -31.92
C SER A 262 -4.90 -1.61 -30.53
N PRO A 263 -5.68 -1.46 -29.46
CA PRO A 263 -5.13 -1.38 -28.11
C PRO A 263 -4.15 -2.52 -27.80
N GLY A 264 -3.00 -2.20 -27.19
CA GLY A 264 -1.91 -3.13 -26.95
C GLY A 264 -0.90 -3.28 -28.08
N THR A 265 -1.11 -2.63 -29.23
CA THR A 265 -0.12 -2.63 -30.32
C THR A 265 1.19 -2.00 -29.84
N ILE A 266 2.28 -2.71 -30.10
CA ILE A 266 3.63 -2.27 -29.73
C ILE A 266 4.24 -1.54 -30.94
N TYR A 267 4.82 -0.38 -30.67
CA TYR A 267 5.56 0.40 -31.64
C TYR A 267 6.92 0.81 -31.07
N VAL A 268 7.94 0.74 -31.91
CA VAL A 268 9.31 1.13 -31.52
C VAL A 268 9.80 2.22 -32.45
N GLU A 269 10.19 3.35 -31.89
CA GLU A 269 10.71 4.49 -32.61
C GLU A 269 11.86 5.12 -31.83
N ASN A 270 12.97 5.41 -32.51
CA ASN A 270 14.14 6.08 -31.93
C ASN A 270 14.65 5.43 -30.61
N GLY A 271 14.58 4.09 -30.51
CA GLY A 271 15.00 3.35 -29.32
C GLY A 271 14.02 3.46 -28.15
N ARG A 272 12.80 3.90 -28.36
CA ARG A 272 11.73 3.97 -27.38
C ARG A 272 10.65 2.95 -27.68
N LEU A 273 10.04 2.42 -26.63
CA LEU A 273 8.99 1.39 -26.71
C LEU A 273 7.64 2.02 -26.37
N TYR A 274 6.71 1.94 -27.30
CA TYR A 274 5.36 2.48 -27.14
C TYR A 274 4.33 1.36 -27.14
N ALA A 275 3.23 1.57 -26.40
CA ALA A 275 2.05 0.72 -26.41
C ALA A 275 0.81 1.58 -26.66
N SER A 276 -0.05 1.16 -27.58
CA SER A 276 -1.30 1.86 -27.86
C SER A 276 -2.34 1.60 -26.78
N CYS A 277 -3.12 2.63 -26.46
CA CYS A 277 -4.29 2.61 -25.60
C CYS A 277 -5.54 2.99 -26.43
N ALA A 278 -6.69 3.19 -25.77
CA ALA A 278 -7.94 3.53 -26.46
C ALA A 278 -7.88 4.88 -27.20
N ASP A 279 -7.15 5.85 -26.68
CA ASP A 279 -7.14 7.25 -27.13
C ASP A 279 -5.75 7.82 -27.39
N GLY A 280 -4.71 6.97 -27.40
CA GLY A 280 -3.34 7.43 -27.63
C GLY A 280 -2.29 6.39 -27.27
N TRP A 281 -1.11 6.84 -26.92
CA TRP A 281 0.06 6.01 -26.70
C TRP A 281 0.70 6.23 -25.35
N LEU A 282 1.24 5.16 -24.78
CA LEU A 282 2.13 5.19 -23.62
C LEU A 282 3.54 4.79 -24.04
N GLU A 283 4.54 5.56 -23.65
CA GLU A 283 5.93 5.13 -23.65
C GLU A 283 6.15 4.22 -22.43
N VAL A 284 6.58 2.98 -22.64
CA VAL A 284 6.99 2.06 -21.58
C VAL A 284 8.44 2.36 -21.23
N LEU A 285 8.69 2.75 -19.98
CA LEU A 285 10.01 3.19 -19.52
C LEU A 285 10.78 2.07 -18.82
N SER A 286 10.11 1.33 -17.93
CA SER A 286 10.74 0.27 -17.14
C SER A 286 9.83 -0.96 -17.06
N LEU A 287 10.42 -2.13 -17.26
CA LEU A 287 9.70 -3.39 -17.41
C LEU A 287 10.49 -4.60 -16.87
N GLN A 288 9.81 -5.75 -16.78
CA GLN A 288 10.43 -7.05 -16.51
C GLN A 288 9.75 -8.14 -17.32
N LEU A 289 10.47 -8.73 -18.25
CA LEU A 289 10.02 -9.96 -18.92
C LEU A 289 10.21 -11.16 -17.98
N GLU A 290 9.30 -12.12 -18.04
CA GLU A 290 9.38 -13.39 -17.30
C GLU A 290 10.74 -14.07 -17.46
N GLY A 291 11.35 -14.47 -16.33
CA GLY A 291 12.69 -15.05 -16.27
C GLY A 291 13.85 -14.05 -16.40
N ARG A 292 13.56 -12.74 -16.50
CA ARG A 292 14.59 -11.69 -16.56
C ARG A 292 14.53 -10.81 -15.30
N ARG A 293 15.60 -10.02 -15.07
CA ARG A 293 15.59 -8.95 -14.07
C ARG A 293 14.79 -7.74 -14.56
N PRO A 294 14.32 -6.86 -13.65
CA PRO A 294 13.82 -5.54 -14.04
C PRO A 294 14.87 -4.77 -14.85
N MET A 295 14.45 -4.05 -15.89
CA MET A 295 15.33 -3.30 -16.79
C MET A 295 14.59 -2.11 -17.41
N GLU A 296 15.34 -1.13 -17.90
CA GLU A 296 14.82 -0.06 -18.74
C GLU A 296 14.46 -0.57 -20.13
N SER A 297 13.47 0.06 -20.78
CA SER A 297 13.01 -0.35 -22.11
C SER A 297 14.11 -0.33 -23.16
N VAL A 298 15.06 0.61 -23.07
CA VAL A 298 16.21 0.69 -23.97
C VAL A 298 17.08 -0.58 -23.89
N GLU A 299 17.23 -1.16 -22.70
CA GLU A 299 17.97 -2.44 -22.54
C GLU A 299 17.18 -3.61 -23.16
N PHE A 300 15.87 -3.64 -22.92
CA PHE A 300 14.98 -4.63 -23.52
C PHE A 300 15.05 -4.61 -25.04
N LEU A 301 15.04 -3.42 -25.67
CA LEU A 301 15.05 -3.22 -27.11
C LEU A 301 16.36 -3.68 -27.78
N ARG A 302 17.49 -3.75 -27.08
CA ARG A 302 18.75 -4.30 -27.65
C ARG A 302 18.64 -5.75 -28.05
N GLY A 303 17.75 -6.51 -27.41
CA GLY A 303 17.46 -7.90 -27.72
C GLY A 303 16.16 -8.11 -28.51
N PHE A 304 15.45 -7.04 -28.81
CA PHE A 304 14.16 -7.10 -29.47
C PHE A 304 14.35 -6.98 -30.99
N ARG A 305 13.95 -8.01 -31.71
CA ARG A 305 13.87 -7.97 -33.17
C ARG A 305 12.43 -7.64 -33.55
N GLN A 306 12.23 -6.51 -34.19
CA GLN A 306 10.94 -6.15 -34.76
C GLN A 306 10.76 -6.94 -36.07
N ASP A 307 10.34 -8.20 -35.96
CA ASP A 307 9.91 -8.97 -37.12
C ASP A 307 8.64 -8.31 -37.69
N ARG A 308 8.32 -8.56 -38.96
CA ARG A 308 7.16 -7.97 -39.67
C ARG A 308 5.79 -8.33 -39.07
N GLN A 309 5.74 -9.12 -38.00
CA GLN A 309 4.53 -9.42 -37.23
C GLN A 309 4.28 -8.28 -36.24
N GLN A 310 3.05 -7.77 -36.20
CA GLN A 310 2.61 -6.84 -35.18
C GLN A 310 2.71 -7.54 -33.80
N HIS A 311 3.62 -7.09 -32.96
CA HIS A 311 3.68 -7.53 -31.58
C HIS A 311 2.58 -6.83 -30.79
N LEU A 312 1.87 -7.60 -29.96
CA LEU A 312 0.79 -7.11 -29.13
C LEU A 312 1.07 -7.42 -27.66
N PHE A 313 0.76 -6.48 -26.82
CA PHE A 313 0.50 -6.74 -25.40
C PHE A 313 -0.94 -7.25 -25.24
N VAL A 314 -1.10 -8.38 -24.59
CA VAL A 314 -2.40 -9.03 -24.39
C VAL A 314 -2.72 -9.16 -22.91
#